data_3518d4f3dbc8713c6401963b26354b8f
#
_entry.id   3518d4f3dbc8713c6401963b26354b8f
#
_cell.length_a   1.000
_cell.length_b   1.000
_cell.length_c   1.000
_cell.angle_alpha   90.00
_cell.angle_beta   90.00
_cell.angle_gamma   90.00
#
_symmetry.space_group_name_H-M   'P 1'
#
loop_
_entity.id
_entity.type
_entity.pdbx_description
1 polymer ?
#
loop_
_entity_poly.entity_id
_entity_poly.type
_entity_poly.pdbx_seq_one_letter_code
_entity_poly.pdbx_strand_id
1 'polypeptide(L)'
;MSQTTQNKKQRTYISLFSSAGVGCYGFKLSGYECIATNELLPSRLNIQKLNHKCKYPSGYICGDITTDNVKQQLYSEIDFWRQKEHLDQVDVVFATPPCQGMSTANYKKKNEKPRNSLVVEAIKMIMEIHPKVFVFENVRAFMKTTCKDLSGEDMPISQSIEKNLAEYYNIFHKVINFKDYGVPSSRPRTIVIGTCKSLKNISPLNLFPTRQHEITLRETIGNLPALSYGETSPTDIYHSFREYPKYMENWISDLKEGQSAFENKNPDRIPHRLDKNGNKITNKGAYMGNKYRRLFWDKPCACITTRNDQLASQDTIHPHDNRVLSIRELMRLMTIPDSFCWIENTRSEQLLKTNELNIRRCIGEAVPTAIVHQIADNINTLLDFEDFVQVYNPVLNKEYLTNTSLCSNFYIETYIKEQMIVDANSTGSFYTCQMVVFDALKKVQIDKPIIRILEPSVGLGAFLPQLSSLFSNAESVIIDCVEINSDTIISLEYSLKKLNLGTNIRINICQSDFLEFPITQHYDLVATNPPYGKTHKKYPQLTNGAHKTTNLFALFLLKLYNVADDIVCIIPKNFAIADEFYTVRKLYENLDIVRICDFGVKYFKKVFIEIISIHFTHHYSQDIEIVWPGK
;
A
#
# COMPACT_ATOMS: atom_id res chain seq x y z
N MET A 1 -25.55 -9.92 -26.94
CA MET A 1 -24.89 -10.98 -26.15
C MET A 1 -24.82 -10.50 -24.71
N SER A 2 -25.38 -11.26 -23.79
CA SER A 2 -25.60 -10.90 -22.39
C SER A 2 -24.27 -10.58 -21.70
N GLN A 3 -24.19 -9.38 -21.14
CA GLN A 3 -23.16 -9.01 -20.17
C GLN A 3 -23.28 -9.96 -18.97
N THR A 4 -22.41 -10.92 -18.88
CA THR A 4 -22.13 -11.58 -17.61
C THR A 4 -21.33 -10.58 -16.77
N THR A 5 -22.04 -9.79 -15.98
CA THR A 5 -21.46 -9.18 -14.78
C THR A 5 -20.89 -10.32 -13.95
N GLN A 6 -19.57 -10.52 -14.00
CA GLN A 6 -18.91 -11.39 -13.04
C GLN A 6 -19.23 -10.78 -11.66
N ASN A 7 -20.08 -11.49 -10.89
CA ASN A 7 -20.33 -11.14 -9.51
C ASN A 7 -18.96 -11.10 -8.79
N LYS A 8 -18.51 -9.91 -8.41
CA LYS A 8 -17.27 -9.73 -7.65
C LYS A 8 -17.40 -10.59 -6.40
N LYS A 9 -16.53 -11.56 -6.20
CA LYS A 9 -16.55 -12.46 -5.04
C LYS A 9 -16.48 -11.63 -3.78
N GLN A 10 -17.45 -11.77 -2.88
CA GLN A 10 -17.48 -11.05 -1.62
C GLN A 10 -16.32 -11.52 -0.76
N ARG A 11 -15.45 -10.59 -0.34
CA ARG A 11 -14.30 -10.87 0.53
C ARG A 11 -14.73 -10.82 2.00
N THR A 12 -14.08 -11.63 2.82
CA THR A 12 -14.46 -11.83 4.21
C THR A 12 -13.27 -11.69 5.16
N TYR A 13 -13.55 -11.30 6.40
CA TYR A 13 -12.52 -11.27 7.43
C TYR A 13 -13.06 -11.61 8.82
N ILE A 14 -12.16 -12.06 9.69
CA ILE A 14 -12.35 -12.22 11.13
C ILE A 14 -11.41 -11.28 11.87
N SER A 15 -11.90 -10.65 12.92
CA SER A 15 -11.13 -9.72 13.73
C SER A 15 -11.00 -10.18 15.18
N LEU A 16 -9.76 -10.34 15.63
CA LEU A 16 -9.44 -10.76 17.00
C LEU A 16 -8.82 -9.60 17.79
N PHE A 17 -9.17 -9.47 19.07
CA PHE A 17 -8.75 -8.35 19.95
C PHE A 17 -9.13 -6.99 19.37
N SER A 18 -10.33 -6.87 18.87
CA SER A 18 -10.71 -5.85 17.90
C SER A 18 -10.92 -4.44 18.47
N SER A 19 -10.84 -4.24 19.80
CA SER A 19 -11.11 -2.96 20.47
C SER A 19 -12.43 -2.32 19.98
N ALA A 20 -12.46 -1.03 19.67
CA ALA A 20 -13.63 -0.37 19.10
C ALA A 20 -13.84 -0.60 17.57
N GLY A 21 -13.00 -1.41 16.93
CA GLY A 21 -13.12 -1.74 15.51
C GLY A 21 -12.59 -0.66 14.54
N VAL A 22 -11.89 0.35 15.04
CA VAL A 22 -11.40 1.49 14.24
C VAL A 22 -10.54 1.04 13.06
N GLY A 23 -9.48 0.25 13.31
CA GLY A 23 -8.61 -0.25 12.24
C GLY A 23 -9.40 -1.10 11.24
N CYS A 24 -10.25 -2.00 11.75
CA CYS A 24 -11.06 -2.87 10.91
C CYS A 24 -12.06 -2.14 10.02
N TYR A 25 -12.38 -0.88 10.31
CA TYR A 25 -13.18 -0.06 9.41
C TYR A 25 -12.55 0.08 8.03
N GLY A 26 -11.22 -0.05 7.92
CA GLY A 26 -10.50 -0.13 6.65
C GLY A 26 -10.95 -1.30 5.77
N PHE A 27 -11.21 -2.47 6.35
CA PHE A 27 -11.79 -3.60 5.62
C PHE A 27 -13.18 -3.28 5.06
N LYS A 28 -14.03 -2.61 5.87
CA LYS A 28 -15.36 -2.17 5.43
C LYS A 28 -15.27 -1.20 4.24
N LEU A 29 -14.32 -0.26 4.26
CA LEU A 29 -14.07 0.68 3.14
C LEU A 29 -13.64 -0.06 1.87
N SER A 30 -12.92 -1.16 2.00
CA SER A 30 -12.50 -2.03 0.87
C SER A 30 -13.57 -3.06 0.46
N GLY A 31 -14.77 -2.99 1.04
CA GLY A 31 -15.90 -3.85 0.68
C GLY A 31 -15.88 -5.26 1.28
N TYR A 32 -15.10 -5.49 2.35
CA TYR A 32 -15.11 -6.77 3.07
C TYR A 32 -16.31 -6.88 4.00
N GLU A 33 -16.80 -8.11 4.16
CA GLU A 33 -17.77 -8.45 5.19
C GLU A 33 -17.07 -9.10 6.40
N CYS A 34 -17.39 -8.63 7.60
CA CYS A 34 -16.90 -9.21 8.85
C CYS A 34 -17.75 -10.43 9.22
N ILE A 35 -17.14 -11.60 9.22
CA ILE A 35 -17.77 -12.83 9.69
C ILE A 35 -17.98 -12.73 11.19
N ALA A 36 -16.89 -12.57 11.92
CA ALA A 36 -16.89 -12.53 13.38
C ALA A 36 -15.87 -11.52 13.91
N THR A 37 -16.19 -10.93 15.05
CA THR A 37 -15.30 -10.05 15.80
C THR A 37 -15.29 -10.45 17.26
N ASN A 38 -14.09 -10.60 17.83
CA ASN A 38 -13.95 -10.87 19.26
C ASN A 38 -13.37 -9.68 20.01
N GLU A 39 -14.00 -9.34 21.12
CA GLU A 39 -13.57 -8.28 22.05
C GLU A 39 -13.97 -8.65 23.47
N LEU A 40 -13.06 -8.40 24.42
CA LEU A 40 -13.28 -8.68 25.83
C LEU A 40 -14.31 -7.74 26.49
N LEU A 41 -14.31 -6.47 26.09
CA LEU A 41 -15.10 -5.41 26.73
C LEU A 41 -16.40 -5.12 25.99
N PRO A 42 -17.59 -5.33 26.62
CA PRO A 42 -18.89 -5.08 25.98
C PRO A 42 -19.07 -3.66 25.46
N SER A 43 -18.52 -2.66 26.18
CA SER A 43 -18.62 -1.24 25.76
C SER A 43 -17.92 -0.97 24.43
N ARG A 44 -16.82 -1.66 24.13
CA ARG A 44 -16.09 -1.55 22.85
C ARG A 44 -16.83 -2.28 21.73
N LEU A 45 -17.39 -3.44 22.04
CA LEU A 45 -18.18 -4.21 21.09
C LEU A 45 -19.46 -3.45 20.69
N ASN A 46 -20.05 -2.69 21.60
CA ASN A 46 -21.20 -1.81 21.28
C ASN A 46 -20.83 -0.73 20.26
N ILE A 47 -19.63 -0.14 20.34
CA ILE A 47 -19.15 0.82 19.31
C ILE A 47 -19.07 0.13 17.94
N GLN A 48 -18.60 -1.11 17.87
CA GLN A 48 -18.54 -1.88 16.64
C GLN A 48 -19.96 -2.14 16.06
N LYS A 49 -20.94 -2.42 16.94
CA LYS A 49 -22.35 -2.59 16.54
C LYS A 49 -22.94 -1.30 15.97
N LEU A 50 -22.66 -0.13 16.58
CA LEU A 50 -23.06 1.18 16.05
C LEU A 50 -22.54 1.46 14.64
N ASN A 51 -21.40 0.90 14.30
CA ASN A 51 -20.75 1.03 12.99
C ASN A 51 -21.08 -0.13 12.04
N HIS A 52 -22.03 -1.00 12.40
CA HIS A 52 -22.46 -2.14 11.57
C HIS A 52 -21.28 -2.94 11.02
N LYS A 53 -20.38 -3.39 11.93
CA LYS A 53 -19.15 -4.08 11.52
C LYS A 53 -19.42 -5.48 10.99
N CYS A 54 -20.20 -6.30 11.72
CA CYS A 54 -20.56 -7.64 11.28
C CYS A 54 -21.90 -7.62 10.52
N LYS A 55 -21.99 -8.47 9.51
CA LYS A 55 -23.21 -8.68 8.74
C LYS A 55 -24.33 -9.25 9.60
N TYR A 56 -24.01 -10.19 10.48
CA TYR A 56 -24.95 -10.85 11.36
C TYR A 56 -24.70 -10.49 12.82
N PRO A 57 -25.76 -10.35 13.64
CA PRO A 57 -25.63 -10.08 15.08
C PRO A 57 -24.85 -11.14 15.85
N SER A 58 -24.90 -12.40 15.42
CA SER A 58 -24.14 -13.54 15.98
C SER A 58 -22.64 -13.39 15.86
N GLY A 59 -22.16 -12.62 14.86
CA GLY A 59 -20.72 -12.36 14.68
C GLY A 59 -20.08 -11.46 15.74
N TYR A 60 -20.86 -10.80 16.61
CA TYR A 60 -20.35 -9.97 17.71
C TYR A 60 -20.09 -10.81 18.98
N ILE A 61 -18.89 -11.35 19.13
CA ILE A 61 -18.53 -12.29 20.20
C ILE A 61 -17.82 -11.56 21.33
N CYS A 62 -18.50 -11.48 22.50
CA CYS A 62 -17.97 -10.83 23.70
C CYS A 62 -17.35 -11.87 24.63
N GLY A 63 -16.10 -11.68 25.01
CA GLY A 63 -15.47 -12.52 26.04
C GLY A 63 -13.98 -12.76 25.82
N ASP A 64 -13.41 -13.50 26.78
CA ASP A 64 -11.99 -13.86 26.77
C ASP A 64 -11.75 -14.98 25.76
N ILE A 65 -10.91 -14.69 24.77
CA ILE A 65 -10.56 -15.61 23.67
C ILE A 65 -9.82 -16.88 24.16
N THR A 66 -9.28 -16.87 25.38
CA THR A 66 -8.63 -18.04 25.95
C THR A 66 -9.63 -19.13 26.33
N THR A 67 -10.92 -18.79 26.45
CA THR A 67 -11.98 -19.73 26.87
C THR A 67 -12.53 -20.52 25.67
N ASP A 68 -12.81 -21.80 25.89
CA ASP A 68 -13.35 -22.68 24.86
C ASP A 68 -14.73 -22.20 24.36
N ASN A 69 -15.54 -21.62 25.24
CA ASN A 69 -16.85 -21.11 24.88
C ASN A 69 -16.76 -19.99 23.82
N VAL A 70 -15.82 -19.05 23.96
CA VAL A 70 -15.60 -17.97 22.98
C VAL A 70 -15.08 -18.52 21.66
N LYS A 71 -14.16 -19.46 21.70
CA LYS A 71 -13.65 -20.16 20.50
C LYS A 71 -14.76 -20.90 19.78
N GLN A 72 -15.60 -21.62 20.52
CA GLN A 72 -16.73 -22.35 19.94
C GLN A 72 -17.74 -21.43 19.28
N GLN A 73 -18.01 -20.26 19.85
CA GLN A 73 -18.86 -19.24 19.20
C GLN A 73 -18.25 -18.76 17.87
N LEU A 74 -16.92 -18.52 17.81
CA LEU A 74 -16.22 -18.15 16.57
C LEU A 74 -16.33 -19.25 15.51
N TYR A 75 -16.12 -20.50 15.85
CA TYR A 75 -16.24 -21.61 14.91
C TYR A 75 -17.68 -21.82 14.44
N SER A 76 -18.64 -21.72 15.36
CA SER A 76 -20.07 -21.82 15.02
C SER A 76 -20.52 -20.72 14.06
N GLU A 77 -19.96 -19.50 14.19
CA GLU A 77 -20.24 -18.41 13.26
C GLU A 77 -19.62 -18.67 11.87
N ILE A 78 -18.41 -19.23 11.81
CA ILE A 78 -17.79 -19.63 10.53
C ILE A 78 -18.64 -20.71 9.84
N ASP A 79 -19.11 -21.71 10.61
CA ASP A 79 -19.95 -22.79 10.08
C ASP A 79 -21.31 -22.26 9.62
N PHE A 80 -21.90 -21.29 10.33
CA PHE A 80 -23.10 -20.60 9.89
C PHE A 80 -22.88 -19.90 8.53
N TRP A 81 -21.74 -19.23 8.34
CA TRP A 81 -21.41 -18.60 7.06
C TRP A 81 -21.16 -19.62 5.95
N ARG A 82 -20.54 -20.77 6.25
CA ARG A 82 -20.38 -21.87 5.28
C ARG A 82 -21.72 -22.37 4.76
N GLN A 83 -22.69 -22.50 5.65
CA GLN A 83 -24.03 -22.98 5.29
C GLN A 83 -24.87 -21.92 4.57
N LYS A 84 -24.83 -20.67 5.04
CA LYS A 84 -25.72 -19.60 4.57
C LYS A 84 -25.18 -18.80 3.41
N GLU A 85 -23.90 -18.49 3.42
CA GLU A 85 -23.23 -17.64 2.44
C GLU A 85 -22.30 -18.43 1.51
N HIS A 86 -22.29 -19.75 1.61
CA HIS A 86 -21.43 -20.64 0.82
C HIS A 86 -19.94 -20.26 0.94
N LEU A 87 -19.50 -19.94 2.15
CA LEU A 87 -18.13 -19.58 2.44
C LEU A 87 -17.21 -20.79 2.25
N ASP A 88 -16.29 -20.74 1.30
CA ASP A 88 -15.25 -21.76 1.12
C ASP A 88 -14.18 -21.64 2.19
N GLN A 89 -13.56 -20.48 2.22
CA GLN A 89 -12.42 -20.16 3.08
C GLN A 89 -12.47 -18.70 3.51
N VAL A 90 -12.11 -18.43 4.77
CA VAL A 90 -11.95 -17.07 5.29
C VAL A 90 -10.80 -16.38 4.54
N ASP A 91 -11.03 -15.19 3.99
CA ASP A 91 -9.98 -14.49 3.27
C ASP A 91 -8.93 -13.93 4.24
N VAL A 92 -9.34 -13.25 5.33
CA VAL A 92 -8.39 -12.60 6.24
C VAL A 92 -8.71 -12.86 7.71
N VAL A 93 -7.67 -13.18 8.50
CA VAL A 93 -7.70 -13.05 9.97
C VAL A 93 -6.82 -11.86 10.35
N PHE A 94 -7.43 -10.84 10.95
CA PHE A 94 -6.76 -9.64 11.45
C PHE A 94 -6.74 -9.66 12.98
N ALA A 95 -5.56 -9.62 13.58
CA ALA A 95 -5.41 -9.70 15.02
C ALA A 95 -4.47 -8.63 15.57
N THR A 96 -4.93 -7.94 16.63
CA THR A 96 -4.17 -6.90 17.34
C THR A 96 -4.06 -7.24 18.83
N PRO A 97 -3.29 -8.31 19.19
CA PRO A 97 -3.20 -8.76 20.58
C PRO A 97 -2.64 -7.66 21.50
N PRO A 98 -3.06 -7.62 22.78
CA PRO A 98 -2.69 -6.56 23.72
C PRO A 98 -1.18 -6.40 23.88
N CYS A 99 -0.68 -5.14 23.78
CA CYS A 99 0.73 -4.77 23.83
C CYS A 99 1.20 -4.21 25.18
N GLN A 100 0.38 -4.27 26.26
CA GLN A 100 0.65 -3.54 27.50
C GLN A 100 1.96 -3.98 28.20
N GLY A 101 2.37 -5.25 28.06
CA GLY A 101 3.65 -5.75 28.55
C GLY A 101 4.86 -5.43 27.67
N MET A 102 4.63 -5.02 26.43
CA MET A 102 5.65 -4.82 25.38
C MET A 102 6.02 -3.35 25.17
N SER A 103 5.14 -2.43 25.62
CA SER A 103 5.31 -0.99 25.39
C SER A 103 6.46 -0.41 26.20
N THR A 104 7.33 0.36 25.53
CA THR A 104 8.40 1.16 26.18
C THR A 104 7.85 2.27 27.08
N ALA A 105 6.58 2.65 26.92
CA ALA A 105 5.90 3.63 27.77
C ALA A 105 5.42 3.04 29.12
N ASN A 106 5.48 1.74 29.31
CA ASN A 106 5.10 1.10 30.57
C ASN A 106 6.27 0.99 31.52
N TYR A 107 6.41 1.95 32.43
CA TYR A 107 7.46 1.98 33.46
C TYR A 107 7.20 1.00 34.65
N LYS A 108 5.99 0.40 34.74
CA LYS A 108 5.60 -0.50 35.81
C LYS A 108 5.50 -1.94 35.29
N LYS A 109 6.58 -2.49 34.77
CA LYS A 109 6.62 -3.87 34.30
C LYS A 109 6.42 -4.82 35.47
N LYS A 110 5.29 -5.52 35.49
CA LYS A 110 5.01 -6.72 36.30
C LYS A 110 5.22 -7.95 35.41
N ASN A 111 4.94 -9.14 35.93
CA ASN A 111 4.98 -10.37 35.15
C ASN A 111 3.91 -10.32 34.03
N GLU A 112 4.28 -9.87 32.83
CA GLU A 112 3.39 -9.66 31.67
C GLU A 112 3.34 -10.87 30.73
N LYS A 113 4.01 -11.98 31.08
CA LYS A 113 4.04 -13.22 30.25
C LYS A 113 2.65 -13.73 29.87
N PRO A 114 1.64 -13.79 30.77
CA PRO A 114 0.31 -14.26 30.40
C PRO A 114 -0.34 -13.38 29.29
N ARG A 115 -0.16 -12.06 29.36
CA ARG A 115 -0.69 -11.13 28.34
C ARG A 115 0.07 -11.22 27.03
N ASN A 116 1.39 -11.36 27.10
CA ASN A 116 2.22 -11.53 25.91
C ASN A 116 1.88 -12.83 25.18
N SER A 117 1.39 -13.83 25.91
CA SER A 117 1.00 -15.13 25.35
C SER A 117 -0.38 -15.12 24.67
N LEU A 118 -1.15 -14.02 24.76
CA LEU A 118 -2.44 -13.91 24.03
C LEU A 118 -2.25 -13.93 22.50
N VAL A 119 -1.08 -13.57 21.98
CA VAL A 119 -0.76 -13.75 20.55
C VAL A 119 -0.81 -15.23 20.14
N VAL A 120 -0.49 -16.14 21.06
CA VAL A 120 -0.48 -17.59 20.81
C VAL A 120 -1.90 -18.13 20.59
N GLU A 121 -2.91 -17.52 21.23
CA GLU A 121 -4.31 -17.82 20.95
C GLU A 121 -4.69 -17.42 19.51
N ALA A 122 -4.21 -16.28 19.03
CA ALA A 122 -4.42 -15.90 17.62
C ALA A 122 -3.67 -16.85 16.66
N ILE A 123 -2.46 -17.28 16.99
CA ILE A 123 -1.70 -18.28 16.20
C ILE A 123 -2.52 -19.58 16.12
N LYS A 124 -3.04 -20.07 17.26
CA LYS A 124 -3.89 -21.26 17.30
C LYS A 124 -5.13 -21.12 16.43
N MET A 125 -5.83 -19.98 16.53
CA MET A 125 -7.00 -19.68 15.69
C MET A 125 -6.66 -19.67 14.19
N ILE A 126 -5.51 -19.09 13.80
CA ILE A 126 -5.06 -19.07 12.40
C ILE A 126 -4.78 -20.48 11.90
N MET A 127 -4.15 -21.33 12.74
CA MET A 127 -3.91 -22.75 12.40
C MET A 127 -5.21 -23.54 12.19
N GLU A 128 -6.26 -23.25 12.96
CA GLU A 128 -7.54 -23.95 12.89
C GLU A 128 -8.47 -23.41 11.79
N ILE A 129 -8.47 -22.09 11.55
CA ILE A 129 -9.31 -21.43 10.53
C ILE A 129 -8.72 -21.58 9.13
N HIS A 130 -7.39 -21.64 9.01
CA HIS A 130 -6.66 -21.64 7.75
C HIS A 130 -7.08 -20.51 6.78
N PRO A 131 -7.01 -19.20 7.20
CA PRO A 131 -7.36 -18.10 6.32
C PRO A 131 -6.39 -18.00 5.15
N LYS A 132 -6.82 -17.36 4.04
CA LYS A 132 -5.92 -17.06 2.92
C LYS A 132 -4.77 -16.15 3.31
N VAL A 133 -5.07 -15.16 4.16
CA VAL A 133 -4.11 -14.17 4.66
C VAL A 133 -4.32 -13.98 6.16
N PHE A 134 -3.25 -13.83 6.92
CA PHE A 134 -3.35 -13.29 8.27
C PHE A 134 -2.51 -12.03 8.42
N VAL A 135 -2.95 -11.14 9.31
CA VAL A 135 -2.26 -9.90 9.61
C VAL A 135 -2.21 -9.67 11.11
N PHE A 136 -1.00 -9.48 11.67
CA PHE A 136 -0.81 -8.96 13.02
C PHE A 136 -0.34 -7.50 12.96
N GLU A 137 -0.89 -6.66 13.81
CA GLU A 137 -0.32 -5.34 14.12
C GLU A 137 0.02 -5.24 15.60
N ASN A 138 1.18 -4.63 15.90
CA ASN A 138 1.60 -4.42 17.27
C ASN A 138 2.72 -3.37 17.39
N VAL A 139 3.15 -3.08 18.62
CA VAL A 139 4.27 -2.16 18.91
C VAL A 139 5.60 -2.70 18.40
N ARG A 140 6.61 -1.81 18.26
CA ARG A 140 7.94 -2.13 17.69
C ARG A 140 8.64 -3.33 18.33
N ALA A 141 8.42 -3.57 19.63
CA ALA A 141 9.07 -4.65 20.38
C ALA A 141 8.41 -6.03 20.17
N PHE A 142 7.28 -6.11 19.47
CA PHE A 142 6.43 -7.29 19.34
C PHE A 142 7.22 -8.56 19.03
N MET A 143 7.97 -8.58 17.95
CA MET A 143 8.67 -9.78 17.47
C MET A 143 9.77 -10.28 18.43
N LYS A 144 10.32 -9.39 19.26
CA LYS A 144 11.38 -9.70 20.23
C LYS A 144 10.84 -10.04 21.63
N THR A 145 9.54 -9.84 21.86
CA THR A 145 8.92 -10.09 23.16
C THR A 145 8.74 -11.58 23.38
N THR A 146 9.03 -12.04 24.62
CA THR A 146 8.85 -13.43 25.01
C THR A 146 7.39 -13.74 25.28
N CYS A 147 6.90 -14.83 24.71
CA CYS A 147 5.61 -15.46 24.99
C CYS A 147 5.80 -16.91 25.39
N LYS A 148 4.74 -17.51 25.97
CA LYS A 148 4.66 -18.97 26.19
C LYS A 148 4.00 -19.57 24.95
N ASP A 149 4.76 -20.34 24.18
CA ASP A 149 4.32 -20.97 22.94
C ASP A 149 3.28 -22.09 23.16
N LEU A 150 2.67 -22.59 22.10
CA LEU A 150 1.77 -23.76 22.11
C LEU A 150 2.42 -25.00 22.74
N SER A 151 3.74 -25.17 22.58
CA SER A 151 4.51 -26.24 23.21
C SER A 151 4.70 -26.06 24.74
N GLY A 152 4.30 -24.91 25.30
CA GLY A 152 4.54 -24.56 26.69
C GLY A 152 5.92 -23.94 26.98
N GLU A 153 6.77 -23.79 25.96
CA GLU A 153 8.10 -23.22 26.07
C GLU A 153 8.07 -21.69 25.98
N ASP A 154 8.98 -21.04 26.69
CA ASP A 154 9.20 -19.58 26.58
C ASP A 154 10.08 -19.29 25.35
N MET A 155 9.57 -18.51 24.41
CA MET A 155 10.33 -18.10 23.22
C MET A 155 9.91 -16.71 22.72
N PRO A 156 10.71 -16.05 21.87
CA PRO A 156 10.28 -14.82 21.18
C PRO A 156 9.04 -15.07 20.32
N ILE A 157 8.14 -14.08 20.23
CA ILE A 157 6.92 -14.16 19.39
C ILE A 157 7.30 -14.46 17.93
N SER A 158 8.43 -13.91 17.42
CA SER A 158 8.90 -14.25 16.07
C SER A 158 9.11 -15.74 15.85
N GLN A 159 9.72 -16.43 16.82
CA GLN A 159 9.96 -17.88 16.77
C GLN A 159 8.65 -18.67 16.89
N SER A 160 7.73 -18.24 17.76
CA SER A 160 6.42 -18.88 17.90
C SER A 160 5.59 -18.78 16.62
N ILE A 161 5.58 -17.61 15.96
CA ILE A 161 4.92 -17.41 14.65
C ILE A 161 5.57 -18.34 13.59
N GLU A 162 6.89 -18.33 13.48
CA GLU A 162 7.63 -19.13 12.51
C GLU A 162 7.38 -20.63 12.73
N LYS A 163 7.57 -21.11 13.96
CA LYS A 163 7.42 -22.52 14.35
C LYS A 163 6.04 -23.08 14.01
N ASN A 164 4.98 -22.30 14.27
CA ASN A 164 3.61 -22.79 14.18
C ASN A 164 2.94 -22.49 12.83
N LEU A 165 3.38 -21.46 12.10
CA LEU A 165 2.68 -21.00 10.87
C LEU A 165 3.51 -21.15 9.59
N ALA A 166 4.84 -21.26 9.66
CA ALA A 166 5.68 -21.27 8.44
C ALA A 166 5.51 -22.53 7.57
N GLU A 167 4.95 -23.61 8.09
CA GLU A 167 4.60 -24.79 7.29
C GLU A 167 3.54 -24.44 6.24
N TYR A 168 2.54 -23.61 6.61
CA TYR A 168 1.36 -23.33 5.78
C TYR A 168 1.40 -21.95 5.12
N TYR A 169 2.22 -21.02 5.64
CA TYR A 169 2.24 -19.61 5.21
C TYR A 169 3.63 -19.14 4.82
N ASN A 170 3.70 -18.31 3.79
CA ASN A 170 4.82 -17.40 3.57
C ASN A 170 4.62 -16.19 4.49
N ILE A 171 5.63 -15.86 5.32
CA ILE A 171 5.49 -14.86 6.37
C ILE A 171 6.52 -13.76 6.17
N PHE A 172 6.08 -12.50 6.24
CA PHE A 172 6.97 -11.35 6.23
C PHE A 172 6.55 -10.34 7.31
N HIS A 173 7.53 -9.72 7.96
CA HIS A 173 7.26 -8.69 8.94
C HIS A 173 8.18 -7.49 8.77
N LYS A 174 7.66 -6.31 9.13
CA LYS A 174 8.41 -5.06 9.07
C LYS A 174 7.89 -4.07 10.11
N VAL A 175 8.81 -3.28 10.69
CA VAL A 175 8.44 -2.09 11.45
C VAL A 175 8.29 -0.94 10.47
N ILE A 176 7.09 -0.36 10.41
CA ILE A 176 6.79 0.81 9.61
C ILE A 176 6.33 1.97 10.50
N ASN A 177 6.62 3.21 10.10
CA ASN A 177 6.02 4.37 10.74
C ASN A 177 4.85 4.86 9.89
N PHE A 178 3.65 4.85 10.43
CA PHE A 178 2.43 5.12 9.68
C PHE A 178 2.40 6.51 9.02
N LYS A 179 3.14 7.51 9.56
CA LYS A 179 3.28 8.82 8.91
C LYS A 179 3.87 8.75 7.49
N ASP A 180 4.67 7.72 7.19
CA ASP A 180 5.30 7.52 5.89
C ASP A 180 4.32 6.86 4.88
N TYR A 181 3.06 6.61 5.30
CA TYR A 181 2.03 5.88 4.56
C TYR A 181 0.67 6.62 4.55
N GLY A 182 0.69 7.94 4.57
CA GLY A 182 -0.51 8.78 4.46
C GLY A 182 -1.31 8.93 5.76
N VAL A 183 -0.72 8.63 6.92
CA VAL A 183 -1.34 8.89 8.23
C VAL A 183 -0.74 10.16 8.83
N PRO A 184 -1.56 11.17 9.21
CA PRO A 184 -1.06 12.43 9.73
C PRO A 184 -0.44 12.35 11.14
N SER A 185 -0.09 11.15 11.60
CA SER A 185 0.51 10.94 12.91
C SER A 185 1.66 9.93 12.89
N SER A 186 2.74 10.24 13.62
CA SER A 186 3.92 9.38 13.75
C SER A 186 3.62 8.21 14.70
N ARG A 187 3.44 7.02 14.17
CA ARG A 187 3.09 5.82 14.94
C ARG A 187 3.88 4.60 14.43
N PRO A 188 5.11 4.36 14.93
CA PRO A 188 5.89 3.19 14.53
C PRO A 188 5.27 1.89 15.06
N ARG A 189 5.01 0.93 14.16
CA ARG A 189 4.39 -0.37 14.47
C ARG A 189 5.00 -1.50 13.68
N THR A 190 4.96 -2.68 14.26
CA THR A 190 5.28 -3.93 13.58
C THR A 190 4.01 -4.43 12.89
N ILE A 191 4.11 -4.69 11.61
CA ILE A 191 3.11 -5.42 10.82
C ILE A 191 3.71 -6.77 10.46
N VAL A 192 2.96 -7.84 10.68
CA VAL A 192 3.30 -9.20 10.23
C VAL A 192 2.19 -9.66 9.30
N ILE A 193 2.54 -10.09 8.11
CA ILE A 193 1.59 -10.61 7.13
C ILE A 193 2.03 -12.02 6.73
N GLY A 194 1.09 -12.95 6.75
CA GLY A 194 1.26 -14.28 6.21
C GLY A 194 0.27 -14.55 5.09
N THR A 195 0.74 -15.13 4.00
CA THR A 195 -0.07 -15.59 2.87
C THR A 195 -0.01 -17.10 2.77
N CYS A 196 -1.16 -17.75 2.61
CA CYS A 196 -1.23 -19.19 2.45
C CYS A 196 -0.36 -19.65 1.27
N LYS A 197 0.44 -20.69 1.44
CA LYS A 197 1.35 -21.22 0.39
C LYS A 197 0.62 -21.79 -0.83
N SER A 198 -0.69 -22.07 -0.71
CA SER A 198 -1.53 -22.42 -1.85
C SER A 198 -1.70 -21.27 -2.84
N LEU A 199 -1.54 -20.02 -2.39
CA LEU A 199 -1.60 -18.80 -3.20
C LEU A 199 -0.22 -18.54 -3.80
N LYS A 200 0.05 -19.11 -4.97
CA LYS A 200 1.40 -19.14 -5.58
C LYS A 200 1.89 -17.77 -6.03
N ASN A 201 0.97 -16.88 -6.39
CA ASN A 201 1.30 -15.56 -6.97
C ASN A 201 1.22 -14.42 -5.96
N ILE A 202 1.04 -14.71 -4.66
CA ILE A 202 0.90 -13.70 -3.62
C ILE A 202 2.05 -13.77 -2.63
N SER A 203 2.92 -12.76 -2.66
CA SER A 203 3.93 -12.56 -1.62
C SER A 203 3.38 -11.70 -0.49
N PRO A 204 3.63 -12.03 0.80
CA PRO A 204 3.21 -11.19 1.92
C PRO A 204 3.83 -9.78 1.87
N LEU A 205 4.99 -9.60 1.23
CA LEU A 205 5.62 -8.29 1.04
C LEU A 205 4.74 -7.33 0.22
N ASN A 206 4.02 -7.88 -0.75
CA ASN A 206 3.18 -7.12 -1.68
C ASN A 206 1.89 -6.59 -1.03
N LEU A 207 1.56 -7.07 0.16
CA LEU A 207 0.38 -6.66 0.91
C LEU A 207 0.64 -5.45 1.82
N PHE A 208 1.91 -5.02 1.98
CA PHE A 208 2.25 -3.86 2.79
C PHE A 208 1.76 -2.55 2.15
N PRO A 209 1.42 -1.54 2.97
CA PRO A 209 1.02 -0.23 2.45
C PRO A 209 2.09 0.41 1.57
N THR A 210 1.67 1.21 0.61
CA THR A 210 2.58 1.99 -0.24
C THR A 210 2.97 3.30 0.44
N ARG A 211 4.25 3.67 0.38
CA ARG A 211 4.73 4.94 0.93
C ARG A 211 4.07 6.13 0.25
N GLN A 212 3.70 7.11 1.07
CA GLN A 212 3.11 8.38 0.67
C GLN A 212 3.89 9.54 1.28
N HIS A 213 3.63 10.78 0.84
CA HIS A 213 4.19 11.96 1.47
C HIS A 213 3.65 12.14 2.90
N GLU A 214 4.42 12.80 3.75
CA GLU A 214 4.00 13.14 5.11
C GLU A 214 2.88 14.19 5.06
N ILE A 215 1.83 13.97 5.85
CA ILE A 215 0.69 14.88 5.99
C ILE A 215 0.84 15.63 7.33
N THR A 216 0.72 16.95 7.29
CA THR A 216 0.87 17.82 8.46
C THR A 216 -0.42 17.95 9.27
N LEU A 217 -0.31 18.47 10.50
CA LEU A 217 -1.48 18.84 11.30
C LEU A 217 -2.31 19.89 10.56
N ARG A 218 -1.68 20.88 9.96
CA ARG A 218 -2.34 21.97 9.23
C ARG A 218 -3.22 21.45 8.11
N GLU A 219 -2.73 20.53 7.30
CA GLU A 219 -3.49 19.90 6.21
C GLU A 219 -4.68 19.08 6.73
N THR A 220 -4.58 18.51 7.94
CA THR A 220 -5.57 17.58 8.48
C THR A 220 -6.66 18.28 9.28
N ILE A 221 -6.30 19.20 10.16
CA ILE A 221 -7.22 19.81 11.15
C ILE A 221 -7.26 21.34 11.08
N GLY A 222 -6.45 21.99 10.25
CA GLY A 222 -6.36 23.44 10.15
C GLY A 222 -7.63 24.14 9.67
N ASN A 223 -8.58 23.41 9.10
CA ASN A 223 -9.88 23.91 8.67
C ASN A 223 -10.98 23.80 9.75
N LEU A 224 -10.68 23.19 10.90
CA LEU A 224 -11.63 23.11 12.00
C LEU A 224 -11.68 24.46 12.76
N PRO A 225 -12.85 24.89 13.26
CA PRO A 225 -12.95 26.14 14.01
C PRO A 225 -12.16 26.07 15.31
N ALA A 226 -11.61 27.22 15.76
CA ALA A 226 -11.03 27.34 17.07
C ALA A 226 -12.10 27.15 18.16
N LEU A 227 -11.71 26.62 19.32
CA LEU A 227 -12.62 26.36 20.43
C LEU A 227 -12.18 27.18 21.65
N SER A 228 -13.10 27.96 22.21
CA SER A 228 -12.97 28.61 23.49
C SER A 228 -13.12 27.64 24.67
N TYR A 229 -12.74 28.02 25.87
CA TYR A 229 -12.85 27.17 27.06
C TYR A 229 -14.29 26.71 27.31
N GLY A 230 -14.48 25.39 27.36
CA GLY A 230 -15.78 24.73 27.56
C GLY A 230 -16.71 24.73 26.34
N GLU A 231 -16.24 25.23 25.19
CA GLU A 231 -17.05 25.32 23.97
C GLU A 231 -17.16 23.95 23.26
N THR A 232 -18.34 23.72 22.69
CA THR A 232 -18.62 22.61 21.77
C THR A 232 -19.05 23.19 20.44
N SER A 233 -18.52 22.68 19.33
CA SER A 233 -18.93 23.10 17.99
C SER A 233 -20.46 22.85 17.80
N PRO A 234 -21.21 23.81 17.29
CA PRO A 234 -22.67 23.67 17.10
C PRO A 234 -23.03 22.61 16.05
N THR A 235 -22.09 22.26 15.17
CA THR A 235 -22.31 21.30 14.07
C THR A 235 -21.70 19.93 14.32
N ASP A 236 -20.79 19.80 15.29
CA ASP A 236 -20.06 18.56 15.54
C ASP A 236 -19.69 18.42 17.02
N ILE A 237 -20.43 17.61 17.76
CA ILE A 237 -20.19 17.39 19.19
C ILE A 237 -18.83 16.75 19.49
N TYR A 238 -18.24 16.02 18.54
CA TYR A 238 -16.89 15.46 18.70
C TYR A 238 -15.79 16.54 18.63
N HIS A 239 -16.12 17.73 18.12
CA HIS A 239 -15.25 18.89 18.15
C HIS A 239 -15.62 19.78 19.34
N SER A 240 -15.16 19.35 20.52
CA SER A 240 -15.45 19.99 21.81
C SER A 240 -14.17 20.22 22.60
N PHE A 241 -14.18 21.31 23.40
CA PHE A 241 -13.12 21.65 24.33
C PHE A 241 -13.17 20.69 25.53
N ARG A 242 -12.08 19.94 25.75
CA ARG A 242 -11.95 19.17 26.98
C ARG A 242 -11.45 20.05 28.10
N GLU A 243 -12.30 20.27 29.09
CA GLU A 243 -11.98 21.10 30.25
C GLU A 243 -10.85 20.51 31.10
N TYR A 244 -10.08 21.41 31.67
CA TYR A 244 -9.03 21.15 32.65
C TYR A 244 -9.09 22.20 33.75
N PRO A 245 -8.45 22.01 34.95
CA PRO A 245 -8.41 23.00 35.99
C PRO A 245 -7.88 24.35 35.48
N LYS A 246 -8.66 25.41 35.57
CA LYS A 246 -8.40 26.71 34.91
C LYS A 246 -7.04 27.33 35.26
N TYR A 247 -6.50 27.03 36.44
CA TYR A 247 -5.16 27.49 36.83
C TYR A 247 -4.04 26.96 35.92
N MET A 248 -4.24 25.81 35.24
CA MET A 248 -3.28 25.23 34.29
C MET A 248 -3.13 26.07 33.04
N GLU A 249 -4.10 26.93 32.70
CA GLU A 249 -4.03 27.81 31.56
C GLU A 249 -2.82 28.74 31.63
N ASN A 250 -2.49 29.20 32.84
CA ASN A 250 -1.31 30.02 33.07
C ASN A 250 0.01 29.35 32.66
N TRP A 251 0.06 28.02 32.63
CA TRP A 251 1.25 27.27 32.24
C TRP A 251 1.43 27.16 30.72
N ILE A 252 0.35 27.25 29.94
CA ILE A 252 0.35 26.93 28.52
C ILE A 252 -0.01 28.09 27.60
N SER A 253 -0.55 29.19 28.13
CA SER A 253 -1.13 30.29 27.34
C SER A 253 -0.15 31.01 26.42
N ASP A 254 1.13 31.07 26.77
CA ASP A 254 2.19 31.75 26.02
C ASP A 254 3.17 30.81 25.32
N LEU A 255 2.90 29.51 25.32
CA LEU A 255 3.76 28.53 24.66
C LEU A 255 3.75 28.74 23.16
N LYS A 256 4.93 28.72 22.55
CA LYS A 256 5.14 28.64 21.13
C LYS A 256 5.05 27.18 20.66
N GLU A 257 4.84 26.97 19.36
CA GLU A 257 4.91 25.63 18.77
C GLU A 257 6.19 24.89 19.15
N GLY A 258 6.06 23.65 19.57
CA GLY A 258 7.16 22.82 20.03
C GLY A 258 7.70 23.10 21.41
N GLN A 259 7.23 24.16 22.07
CA GLN A 259 7.69 24.53 23.41
C GLN A 259 6.94 23.74 24.49
N SER A 260 7.67 23.27 25.49
CA SER A 260 7.13 22.68 26.72
C SER A 260 6.95 23.74 27.80
N ALA A 261 5.91 23.65 28.62
CA ALA A 261 5.72 24.53 29.77
C ALA A 261 6.85 24.42 30.81
N PHE A 262 7.60 23.34 30.83
CA PHE A 262 8.80 23.19 31.67
C PHE A 262 9.99 24.04 31.19
N GLU A 263 9.95 24.54 29.96
CA GLU A 263 10.97 25.44 29.39
C GLU A 263 10.66 26.91 29.65
N ASN A 264 9.57 27.23 30.36
CA ASN A 264 9.19 28.60 30.67
C ASN A 264 10.22 29.24 31.63
N LYS A 265 10.62 30.46 31.29
CA LYS A 265 11.57 31.23 32.12
C LYS A 265 10.94 31.78 33.41
N ASN A 266 9.62 31.98 33.42
CA ASN A 266 8.89 32.43 34.60
C ASN A 266 8.52 31.21 35.48
N PRO A 267 9.03 31.14 36.74
CA PRO A 267 8.76 30.02 37.65
C PRO A 267 7.27 29.80 37.94
N ASP A 268 6.45 30.84 37.89
CA ASP A 268 5.01 30.76 38.16
C ASP A 268 4.24 30.08 37.01
N ARG A 269 4.85 30.02 35.84
CA ARG A 269 4.32 29.37 34.64
C ARG A 269 4.87 27.96 34.39
N ILE A 270 5.67 27.44 35.33
CA ILE A 270 6.18 26.06 35.27
C ILE A 270 5.17 25.15 35.98
N PRO A 271 4.76 24.02 35.35
CA PRO A 271 3.86 23.05 35.96
C PRO A 271 4.39 22.54 37.31
N HIS A 272 3.59 22.67 38.38
CA HIS A 272 3.93 22.25 39.73
C HIS A 272 2.72 21.63 40.44
N ARG A 273 2.99 20.93 41.54
CA ARG A 273 2.00 20.49 42.51
C ARG A 273 2.17 21.30 43.78
N LEU A 274 1.12 21.45 44.55
CA LEU A 274 1.24 21.97 45.91
C LEU A 274 1.39 20.78 46.88
N ASP A 275 2.25 20.91 47.87
CA ASP A 275 2.32 20.00 49.02
C ASP A 275 1.18 20.29 50.01
N LYS A 276 1.13 19.52 51.10
CA LYS A 276 0.14 19.71 52.16
C LYS A 276 0.20 21.08 52.84
N ASN A 277 1.33 21.77 52.71
CA ASN A 277 1.60 23.07 53.30
C ASN A 277 1.47 24.23 52.30
N GLY A 278 1.04 23.94 51.07
CA GLY A 278 0.90 24.95 50.00
C GLY A 278 2.18 25.27 49.25
N ASN A 279 3.29 24.58 49.49
CA ASN A 279 4.56 24.83 48.80
C ASN A 279 4.55 24.21 47.41
N LYS A 280 5.17 24.91 46.44
CA LYS A 280 5.29 24.42 45.07
C LYS A 280 6.33 23.29 45.00
N ILE A 281 5.89 22.09 44.57
CA ILE A 281 6.76 20.96 44.24
C ILE A 281 6.85 20.82 42.72
N THR A 282 7.99 21.18 42.16
CA THR A 282 8.34 20.89 40.75
C THR A 282 9.07 19.55 40.68
N ASN A 283 8.51 18.59 39.97
CA ASN A 283 9.16 17.30 39.75
C ASN A 283 10.34 17.47 38.77
N LYS A 284 11.51 17.85 39.25
CA LYS A 284 12.75 18.00 38.44
C LYS A 284 13.18 16.68 37.75
N GLY A 285 12.80 15.52 38.29
CA GLY A 285 13.14 14.20 37.74
C GLY A 285 12.17 13.67 36.65
N ALA A 286 11.08 14.40 36.36
CA ALA A 286 10.06 13.96 35.37
C ALA A 286 10.08 14.83 34.10
N TYR A 287 11.13 15.63 33.89
CA TYR A 287 11.29 16.41 32.67
C TYR A 287 11.62 15.49 31.50
N MET A 288 10.61 15.20 30.69
CA MET A 288 10.74 14.48 29.42
C MET A 288 10.42 15.46 28.29
N GLY A 289 11.00 16.61 28.17
CA GLY A 289 10.90 17.56 27.04
C GLY A 289 9.62 17.62 26.18
N ASN A 290 8.77 16.62 26.29
CA ASN A 290 7.52 16.45 25.51
C ASN A 290 6.24 16.55 26.34
N LYS A 291 6.31 16.72 27.68
CA LYS A 291 5.15 16.96 28.54
C LYS A 291 4.74 18.42 28.48
N TYR A 292 3.43 18.71 28.59
CA TYR A 292 2.86 20.04 28.43
C TYR A 292 3.43 20.77 27.20
N ARG A 293 3.61 20.05 26.11
CA ARG A 293 4.23 20.57 24.90
C ARG A 293 3.20 20.86 23.84
N ARG A 294 3.32 22.04 23.23
CA ARG A 294 2.48 22.46 22.11
C ARG A 294 2.96 21.80 20.82
N LEU A 295 2.03 21.25 20.05
CA LEU A 295 2.29 20.63 18.77
C LEU A 295 2.72 21.65 17.71
N PHE A 296 3.15 21.16 16.55
CA PHE A 296 3.54 21.97 15.39
C PHE A 296 2.47 21.87 14.30
N TRP A 297 2.12 22.99 13.69
CA TRP A 297 1.21 22.99 12.55
C TRP A 297 1.78 22.26 11.34
N ASP A 298 3.05 22.52 11.01
CA ASP A 298 3.68 22.11 9.77
C ASP A 298 4.52 20.81 9.92
N LYS A 299 4.09 19.95 10.84
CA LYS A 299 4.62 18.60 11.03
C LYS A 299 3.50 17.59 11.23
N PRO A 300 3.74 16.29 10.95
CA PRO A 300 2.84 15.22 11.37
C PRO A 300 2.68 15.23 12.90
N CYS A 301 1.50 14.86 13.38
CA CYS A 301 1.24 14.72 14.81
C CYS A 301 2.20 13.71 15.46
N ALA A 302 2.58 13.95 16.70
CA ALA A 302 3.23 12.96 17.53
C ALA A 302 2.32 11.74 17.76
N CYS A 303 2.86 10.64 18.28
CA CYS A 303 2.09 9.41 18.52
C CYS A 303 0.91 9.67 19.47
N ILE A 304 -0.30 9.51 18.97
CA ILE A 304 -1.52 9.57 19.77
C ILE A 304 -1.56 8.37 20.72
N THR A 305 -1.47 8.64 22.03
CA THR A 305 -1.48 7.62 23.08
C THR A 305 -2.87 7.50 23.72
N THR A 306 -3.06 6.53 24.61
CA THR A 306 -4.30 6.37 25.41
C THR A 306 -4.53 7.50 26.43
N ARG A 307 -3.52 8.33 26.69
CA ARG A 307 -3.58 9.47 27.60
C ARG A 307 -3.59 10.81 26.84
N ASN A 308 -4.26 10.86 25.71
CA ASN A 308 -4.45 12.06 24.89
C ASN A 308 -5.47 13.05 25.50
N ASP A 309 -5.95 12.75 26.70
CA ASP A 309 -6.94 13.50 27.46
C ASP A 309 -6.34 14.56 28.41
N GLN A 310 -5.02 14.63 28.55
CA GLN A 310 -4.33 15.45 29.56
C GLN A 310 -3.25 16.32 28.95
N LEU A 311 -3.20 17.59 29.38
CA LEU A 311 -2.11 18.53 29.06
C LEU A 311 -0.73 18.00 29.50
N ALA A 312 -0.70 17.26 30.62
CA ALA A 312 0.50 16.65 31.17
C ALA A 312 1.05 15.46 30.38
N SER A 313 0.30 14.97 29.39
CA SER A 313 0.76 13.89 28.52
C SER A 313 1.76 14.36 27.47
N GLN A 314 2.32 13.42 26.73
CA GLN A 314 3.33 13.70 25.74
C GLN A 314 2.69 14.32 24.48
N ASP A 315 3.16 15.52 24.07
CA ASP A 315 2.79 16.19 22.83
C ASP A 315 1.27 16.21 22.60
N THR A 316 0.50 16.80 23.52
CA THR A 316 -0.97 16.77 23.48
C THR A 316 -1.62 18.14 23.30
N ILE A 317 -0.86 19.25 23.44
CA ILE A 317 -1.45 20.59 23.36
C ILE A 317 -1.63 20.98 21.89
N HIS A 318 -2.82 21.45 21.55
CA HIS A 318 -3.16 21.94 20.21
C HIS A 318 -2.16 23.03 19.74
N PRO A 319 -1.79 23.12 18.46
CA PRO A 319 -0.78 24.06 17.98
C PRO A 319 -1.08 25.54 18.29
N HIS A 320 -2.36 25.90 18.35
CA HIS A 320 -2.82 27.28 18.61
C HIS A 320 -3.61 27.41 19.92
N ASP A 321 -4.68 26.61 20.09
CA ASP A 321 -5.59 26.73 21.23
C ASP A 321 -4.97 26.19 22.53
N ASN A 322 -5.39 26.73 23.67
CA ASN A 322 -4.92 26.30 25.00
C ASN A 322 -5.70 25.07 25.48
N ARG A 323 -5.62 23.97 24.74
CA ARG A 323 -6.34 22.71 25.01
C ARG A 323 -5.62 21.50 24.47
N VAL A 324 -6.05 20.32 24.87
CA VAL A 324 -5.72 19.10 24.16
C VAL A 324 -6.53 19.00 22.86
N LEU A 325 -6.14 18.15 21.96
CA LEU A 325 -6.88 17.89 20.73
C LEU A 325 -8.30 17.37 21.05
N SER A 326 -9.29 17.83 20.29
CA SER A 326 -10.68 17.33 20.37
C SER A 326 -10.78 15.90 19.85
N ILE A 327 -11.89 15.20 20.10
CA ILE A 327 -12.13 13.86 19.55
C ILE A 327 -12.13 13.92 18.01
N ARG A 328 -12.76 14.93 17.39
CA ARG A 328 -12.77 15.08 15.93
C ARG A 328 -11.38 15.24 15.34
N GLU A 329 -10.53 16.05 15.97
CA GLU A 329 -9.15 16.20 15.54
C GLU A 329 -8.37 14.89 15.66
N LEU A 330 -8.52 14.17 16.78
CA LEU A 330 -7.90 12.86 16.97
C LEU A 330 -8.40 11.83 15.93
N MET A 331 -9.69 11.86 15.59
CA MET A 331 -10.24 10.99 14.52
C MET A 331 -9.55 11.24 13.19
N ARG A 332 -9.47 12.50 12.76
CA ARG A 332 -8.81 12.84 11.48
C ARG A 332 -7.34 12.46 11.46
N LEU A 333 -6.62 12.70 12.56
CA LEU A 333 -5.20 12.34 12.70
C LEU A 333 -4.95 10.82 12.73
N MET A 334 -5.99 10.04 13.04
CA MET A 334 -5.98 8.57 12.96
C MET A 334 -6.71 8.04 11.73
N THR A 335 -7.01 8.92 10.78
CA THR A 335 -7.73 8.61 9.53
C THR A 335 -9.06 7.90 9.74
N ILE A 336 -9.71 8.14 10.89
CA ILE A 336 -11.05 7.63 11.19
C ILE A 336 -12.07 8.48 10.43
N PRO A 337 -12.92 7.91 9.59
CA PRO A 337 -13.93 8.68 8.84
C PRO A 337 -14.84 9.49 9.76
N ASP A 338 -15.24 10.68 9.29
CA ASP A 338 -16.15 11.57 10.03
C ASP A 338 -17.52 10.91 10.30
N SER A 339 -17.91 9.92 9.50
CA SER A 339 -19.12 9.10 9.66
C SER A 339 -19.02 8.03 10.76
N PHE A 340 -17.85 7.78 11.35
CA PHE A 340 -17.69 6.77 12.40
C PHE A 340 -18.41 7.20 13.69
N CYS A 341 -19.30 6.35 14.19
CA CYS A 341 -20.13 6.63 15.36
C CYS A 341 -19.52 6.06 16.64
N TRP A 342 -19.35 6.92 17.66
CA TRP A 342 -18.86 6.53 18.98
C TRP A 342 -19.97 6.33 20.00
N ILE A 343 -21.12 6.97 19.80
CA ILE A 343 -22.27 6.97 20.72
C ILE A 343 -23.56 6.88 19.91
N GLU A 344 -24.60 6.31 20.50
CA GLU A 344 -25.89 6.07 19.85
C GLU A 344 -26.60 7.37 19.44
N ASN A 345 -26.50 8.40 20.25
CA ASN A 345 -27.11 9.71 19.97
C ASN A 345 -26.01 10.77 19.79
N THR A 346 -25.67 11.06 18.54
CA THR A 346 -24.65 12.06 18.18
C THR A 346 -25.08 13.52 18.44
N ARG A 347 -26.25 13.77 19.06
CA ARG A 347 -26.70 15.09 19.52
C ARG A 347 -26.66 15.24 21.04
N SER A 348 -26.27 14.18 21.78
CA SER A 348 -26.25 14.18 23.25
C SER A 348 -24.86 14.49 23.78
N GLU A 349 -24.61 15.74 24.16
CA GLU A 349 -23.36 16.14 24.83
C GLU A 349 -23.13 15.38 26.14
N GLN A 350 -24.19 15.14 26.92
CA GLN A 350 -24.11 14.39 28.18
C GLN A 350 -23.62 12.97 27.95
N LEU A 351 -24.10 12.29 26.89
CA LEU A 351 -23.67 10.95 26.54
C LEU A 351 -22.22 10.95 26.06
N LEU A 352 -21.81 11.98 25.31
CA LEU A 352 -20.42 12.16 24.90
C LEU A 352 -19.50 12.35 26.11
N LYS A 353 -19.83 13.26 27.03
CA LYS A 353 -19.03 13.52 28.24
C LYS A 353 -18.84 12.26 29.09
N THR A 354 -19.88 11.43 29.22
CA THR A 354 -19.83 10.16 29.94
C THR A 354 -18.88 9.16 29.28
N ASN A 355 -18.82 9.13 27.94
CA ASN A 355 -18.04 8.17 27.18
C ASN A 355 -16.66 8.69 26.71
N GLU A 356 -16.37 9.98 26.90
CA GLU A 356 -15.21 10.65 26.33
C GLU A 356 -13.90 9.94 26.60
N LEU A 357 -13.63 9.54 27.85
CA LEU A 357 -12.39 8.86 28.22
C LEU A 357 -12.26 7.49 27.54
N ASN A 358 -13.37 6.77 27.40
CA ASN A 358 -13.36 5.48 26.70
C ASN A 358 -13.07 5.69 25.20
N ILE A 359 -13.71 6.68 24.57
CA ILE A 359 -13.49 7.04 23.16
C ILE A 359 -12.02 7.39 22.92
N ARG A 360 -11.46 8.28 23.74
CA ARG A 360 -10.06 8.71 23.66
C ARG A 360 -9.08 7.55 23.82
N ARG A 361 -9.36 6.60 24.73
CA ARG A 361 -8.56 5.37 24.87
C ARG A 361 -8.64 4.51 23.63
N CYS A 362 -9.84 4.28 23.11
CA CYS A 362 -10.04 3.51 21.88
C CYS A 362 -9.29 4.11 20.70
N ILE A 363 -9.30 5.44 20.54
CA ILE A 363 -8.51 6.13 19.49
C ILE A 363 -7.01 5.92 19.71
N GLY A 364 -6.52 6.06 20.96
CA GLY A 364 -5.10 5.89 21.28
C GLY A 364 -4.57 4.47 21.12
N GLU A 365 -5.42 3.45 21.24
CA GLU A 365 -5.09 2.04 21.02
C GLU A 365 -5.18 1.64 19.54
N ALA A 366 -5.96 2.36 18.74
CA ALA A 366 -6.36 1.96 17.40
C ALA A 366 -5.17 1.89 16.41
N VAL A 367 -5.36 1.05 15.42
CA VAL A 367 -4.63 1.12 14.14
C VAL A 367 -5.34 2.17 13.27
N PRO A 368 -4.62 3.12 12.64
CA PRO A 368 -5.24 4.06 11.72
C PRO A 368 -5.97 3.35 10.59
N THR A 369 -7.19 3.82 10.28
CA THR A 369 -8.07 3.18 9.29
C THR A 369 -7.42 3.10 7.91
N ALA A 370 -6.68 4.14 7.47
CA ALA A 370 -6.02 4.17 6.17
C ALA A 370 -4.97 3.06 5.99
N ILE A 371 -4.29 2.64 7.05
CA ILE A 371 -3.29 1.55 6.97
C ILE A 371 -3.98 0.22 6.66
N VAL A 372 -5.07 -0.08 7.37
CA VAL A 372 -5.82 -1.32 7.15
C VAL A 372 -6.54 -1.28 5.81
N HIS A 373 -7.05 -0.11 5.39
CA HIS A 373 -7.66 0.08 4.08
C HIS A 373 -6.66 -0.25 2.96
N GLN A 374 -5.44 0.30 2.99
CA GLN A 374 -4.40 0.00 1.99
C GLN A 374 -4.02 -1.48 1.98
N ILE A 375 -3.89 -2.13 3.16
CA ILE A 375 -3.63 -3.57 3.24
C ILE A 375 -4.79 -4.37 2.62
N ALA A 376 -6.03 -4.01 2.95
CA ALA A 376 -7.23 -4.68 2.44
C ALA A 376 -7.36 -4.53 0.91
N ASP A 377 -7.07 -3.36 0.36
CA ASP A 377 -7.07 -3.11 -1.08
C ASP A 377 -5.98 -3.91 -1.80
N ASN A 378 -4.79 -4.00 -1.21
CA ASN A 378 -3.72 -4.83 -1.75
C ASN A 378 -4.11 -6.31 -1.74
N ILE A 379 -4.74 -6.80 -0.65
CA ILE A 379 -5.24 -8.18 -0.58
C ILE A 379 -6.31 -8.41 -1.65
N ASN A 380 -7.28 -7.49 -1.81
CA ASN A 380 -8.31 -7.60 -2.86
C ASN A 380 -7.69 -7.74 -4.24
N THR A 381 -6.75 -6.85 -4.54
CA THR A 381 -6.08 -6.82 -5.85
C THR A 381 -5.40 -8.15 -6.16
N LEU A 382 -4.66 -8.69 -5.18
CA LEU A 382 -3.89 -9.91 -5.40
C LEU A 382 -4.77 -11.17 -5.37
N LEU A 383 -5.83 -11.22 -4.55
CA LEU A 383 -6.79 -12.32 -4.56
C LEU A 383 -7.64 -12.31 -5.84
N ASP A 384 -8.01 -11.13 -6.36
CA ASP A 384 -8.72 -11.03 -7.65
C ASP A 384 -7.82 -11.52 -8.80
N PHE A 385 -6.51 -11.27 -8.73
CA PHE A 385 -5.55 -11.81 -9.68
C PHE A 385 -5.41 -13.34 -9.54
N GLU A 386 -5.30 -13.87 -8.33
CA GLU A 386 -5.20 -15.31 -8.09
C GLU A 386 -6.47 -16.04 -8.56
N ASP A 387 -7.65 -15.51 -8.26
CA ASP A 387 -8.93 -16.05 -8.78
C ASP A 387 -8.96 -16.05 -10.31
N PHE A 388 -8.42 -15.00 -10.96
CA PHE A 388 -8.30 -14.93 -12.41
C PHE A 388 -7.37 -16.02 -12.97
N VAL A 389 -6.19 -16.21 -12.37
CA VAL A 389 -5.22 -17.23 -12.81
C VAL A 389 -5.79 -18.64 -12.69
N GLN A 390 -6.55 -18.92 -11.61
CA GLN A 390 -7.18 -20.24 -11.42
C GLN A 390 -8.25 -20.58 -12.47
N VAL A 391 -8.96 -19.56 -12.97
CA VAL A 391 -10.02 -19.73 -13.99
C VAL A 391 -9.44 -19.62 -15.41
N TYR A 392 -8.24 -19.06 -15.54
CA TYR A 392 -7.63 -18.79 -16.83
C TYR A 392 -7.14 -20.07 -17.50
N ASN A 393 -7.75 -20.39 -18.67
CA ASN A 393 -7.29 -21.46 -19.54
C ASN A 393 -6.55 -20.82 -20.74
N PRO A 394 -5.22 -20.95 -20.86
CA PRO A 394 -4.46 -20.29 -21.90
C PRO A 394 -4.82 -20.88 -23.27
N VAL A 395 -5.67 -20.18 -24.01
CA VAL A 395 -5.79 -20.38 -25.46
C VAL A 395 -4.83 -19.39 -26.10
N LEU A 396 -3.70 -19.89 -26.57
CA LEU A 396 -2.71 -19.15 -27.33
C LEU A 396 -3.37 -18.49 -28.56
N ASN A 397 -3.11 -17.20 -28.79
CA ASN A 397 -3.65 -16.34 -29.85
C ASN A 397 -5.09 -15.86 -29.62
N LYS A 398 -5.34 -15.08 -28.59
CA LYS A 398 -6.59 -14.31 -28.44
C LYS A 398 -6.44 -12.88 -28.94
N GLU A 399 -7.39 -12.50 -29.77
CA GLU A 399 -7.64 -11.12 -30.13
C GLU A 399 -8.45 -10.43 -29.02
N TYR A 400 -7.96 -9.32 -28.49
CA TYR A 400 -8.63 -8.59 -27.42
C TYR A 400 -9.27 -7.31 -27.94
N LEU A 401 -10.60 -7.25 -27.86
CA LEU A 401 -11.36 -6.01 -27.99
C LEU A 401 -11.55 -5.45 -26.58
N THR A 402 -10.88 -4.35 -26.29
CA THR A 402 -10.95 -3.73 -24.97
C THR A 402 -12.08 -2.72 -24.93
N ASN A 403 -13.15 -3.07 -24.23
CA ASN A 403 -14.27 -2.19 -23.97
C ASN A 403 -14.62 -2.27 -22.49
N THR A 404 -13.86 -1.59 -21.62
CA THR A 404 -14.25 -1.46 -20.19
C THR A 404 -13.60 -0.27 -19.49
N SER A 405 -14.38 0.29 -18.59
CA SER A 405 -14.15 1.51 -17.86
C SER A 405 -12.99 1.45 -16.84
N LEU A 406 -12.21 2.54 -16.83
CA LEU A 406 -11.33 3.09 -15.79
C LEU A 406 -10.80 2.15 -14.71
N CYS A 407 -9.54 1.77 -14.85
CA CYS A 407 -8.67 1.53 -13.69
C CYS A 407 -7.37 2.31 -13.86
N SER A 408 -7.00 2.97 -12.77
CA SER A 408 -5.83 3.84 -12.68
C SER A 408 -4.53 3.10 -12.98
N ASN A 409 -3.53 3.82 -13.46
CA ASN A 409 -2.11 3.43 -13.60
C ASN A 409 -1.52 2.73 -12.35
N PHE A 410 -2.21 2.81 -11.22
CA PHE A 410 -1.87 2.21 -9.94
C PHE A 410 -1.68 0.69 -10.01
N TYR A 411 -2.54 -0.05 -10.72
CA TYR A 411 -2.44 -1.53 -10.79
C TYR A 411 -1.24 -1.99 -11.60
N ILE A 412 -0.95 -1.32 -12.71
CA ILE A 412 0.23 -1.63 -13.53
C ILE A 412 1.51 -1.26 -12.77
N GLU A 413 1.57 -0.08 -12.14
CA GLU A 413 2.75 0.34 -11.38
C GLU A 413 2.99 -0.51 -10.13
N THR A 414 1.94 -0.94 -9.44
CA THR A 414 2.07 -1.79 -8.26
C THR A 414 2.52 -3.18 -8.65
N TYR A 415 1.91 -3.78 -9.65
CA TYR A 415 2.29 -5.09 -10.17
C TYR A 415 3.70 -5.09 -10.78
N ILE A 416 4.04 -4.06 -11.57
CA ILE A 416 5.39 -3.85 -12.13
C ILE A 416 6.44 -3.73 -11.02
N LYS A 417 6.17 -2.98 -9.94
CA LYS A 417 7.10 -2.84 -8.81
C LYS A 417 7.37 -4.15 -8.09
N GLU A 418 6.45 -5.07 -8.13
CA GLU A 418 6.45 -6.31 -7.34
C GLU A 418 7.12 -7.47 -8.09
N GLN A 419 6.82 -7.65 -9.36
CA GLN A 419 7.53 -8.60 -10.23
C GLN A 419 9.03 -8.27 -10.39
N MET A 420 9.41 -7.01 -10.36
CA MET A 420 10.82 -6.57 -10.38
C MET A 420 11.70 -7.19 -9.28
N ILE A 421 11.10 -7.74 -8.21
CA ILE A 421 11.85 -8.33 -7.09
C ILE A 421 12.21 -9.80 -7.36
N VAL A 422 11.41 -10.51 -8.14
CA VAL A 422 11.53 -11.97 -8.29
C VAL A 422 12.33 -12.37 -9.55
N ASP A 423 12.15 -11.71 -10.69
CA ASP A 423 12.65 -12.20 -12.00
C ASP A 423 13.75 -11.38 -12.66
N ALA A 424 14.09 -10.19 -12.21
CA ALA A 424 15.06 -9.31 -12.88
C ALA A 424 16.48 -9.94 -13.02
N ASN A 425 16.82 -10.90 -12.17
CA ASN A 425 18.12 -11.55 -12.18
C ASN A 425 18.22 -12.76 -13.12
N SER A 426 17.07 -13.35 -13.53
CA SER A 426 17.07 -14.58 -14.34
C SER A 426 16.82 -14.34 -15.83
N THR A 427 16.04 -13.28 -16.18
CA THR A 427 15.62 -13.04 -17.57
C THR A 427 16.17 -11.76 -18.19
N GLY A 428 16.81 -10.87 -17.41
CA GLY A 428 17.26 -9.54 -17.90
C GLY A 428 16.10 -8.58 -18.23
N SER A 429 14.89 -8.90 -17.76
CA SER A 429 13.69 -8.11 -18.04
C SER A 429 13.58 -6.93 -17.07
N PHE A 430 13.49 -5.71 -17.59
CA PHE A 430 13.33 -4.48 -16.81
C PHE A 430 12.05 -3.78 -17.22
N TYR A 431 11.14 -3.59 -16.27
CA TYR A 431 9.86 -2.94 -16.52
C TYR A 431 9.98 -1.41 -16.52
N THR A 432 9.33 -0.77 -17.47
CA THR A 432 9.46 0.66 -17.75
C THR A 432 8.39 1.46 -17.00
N CYS A 433 8.79 2.53 -16.30
CA CYS A 433 7.80 3.42 -15.68
C CYS A 433 7.13 4.33 -16.72
N GLN A 434 5.89 4.75 -16.44
CA GLN A 434 5.06 5.52 -17.37
C GLN A 434 5.69 6.86 -17.80
N MET A 435 6.47 7.51 -16.93
CA MET A 435 7.19 8.75 -17.28
C MET A 435 8.22 8.54 -18.38
N VAL A 436 8.95 7.42 -18.35
CA VAL A 436 9.94 7.07 -19.37
C VAL A 436 9.24 6.78 -20.71
N VAL A 437 8.13 6.03 -20.66
CA VAL A 437 7.32 5.75 -21.87
C VAL A 437 6.76 7.03 -22.48
N PHE A 438 6.17 7.90 -21.65
CA PHE A 438 5.63 9.18 -22.10
C PHE A 438 6.69 10.03 -22.81
N ASP A 439 7.87 10.16 -22.18
CA ASP A 439 8.97 10.91 -22.77
C ASP A 439 9.51 10.25 -24.05
N ALA A 440 9.60 8.93 -24.10
CA ALA A 440 10.07 8.20 -25.28
C ALA A 440 9.16 8.41 -26.49
N LEU A 441 7.83 8.43 -26.28
CA LEU A 441 6.84 8.58 -27.35
C LEU A 441 6.49 10.03 -27.71
N LYS A 442 7.04 11.01 -27.01
CA LYS A 442 6.63 12.43 -27.09
C LYS A 442 6.66 13.05 -28.50
N LYS A 443 7.53 12.58 -29.38
CA LYS A 443 7.68 13.10 -30.74
C LYS A 443 7.11 12.17 -31.83
N VAL A 444 6.46 11.09 -31.42
CA VAL A 444 5.79 10.21 -32.38
C VAL A 444 4.56 10.92 -32.93
N GLN A 445 4.50 11.04 -34.25
CA GLN A 445 3.38 11.66 -34.97
C GLN A 445 3.09 10.81 -36.20
N ILE A 446 1.98 10.09 -36.19
CA ILE A 446 1.52 9.25 -37.28
C ILE A 446 0.09 9.67 -37.59
N ASP A 447 -0.13 10.23 -38.77
CA ASP A 447 -1.44 10.68 -39.24
C ASP A 447 -1.94 9.70 -40.33
N LYS A 448 -2.44 8.56 -39.86
CA LYS A 448 -3.03 7.50 -40.70
C LYS A 448 -4.35 7.04 -40.05
N PRO A 449 -5.37 6.70 -40.85
CA PRO A 449 -6.65 6.19 -40.31
C PRO A 449 -6.48 4.85 -39.61
N ILE A 450 -5.62 3.99 -40.15
CA ILE A 450 -5.27 2.67 -39.57
C ILE A 450 -3.79 2.67 -39.24
N ILE A 451 -3.46 2.46 -37.97
CA ILE A 451 -2.08 2.46 -37.47
C ILE A 451 -1.75 1.03 -36.99
N ARG A 452 -0.62 0.51 -37.45
CA ARG A 452 -0.08 -0.80 -37.06
C ARG A 452 1.18 -0.62 -36.23
N ILE A 453 1.17 -1.18 -35.01
CA ILE A 453 2.25 -1.04 -34.04
C ILE A 453 2.76 -2.43 -33.65
N LEU A 454 4.08 -2.56 -33.52
CA LEU A 454 4.70 -3.76 -32.98
C LEU A 454 5.35 -3.44 -31.63
N GLU A 455 5.02 -4.21 -30.61
CA GLU A 455 5.71 -4.22 -29.31
C GLU A 455 6.35 -5.60 -29.09
N PRO A 456 7.62 -5.76 -29.47
CA PRO A 456 8.28 -7.07 -29.57
C PRO A 456 8.73 -7.67 -28.23
N SER A 457 8.56 -6.95 -27.12
CA SER A 457 8.84 -7.41 -25.75
C SER A 457 7.88 -6.73 -24.79
N VAL A 458 6.59 -7.03 -24.96
CA VAL A 458 5.51 -6.27 -24.33
C VAL A 458 5.57 -6.28 -22.80
N GLY A 459 6.11 -7.34 -22.18
CA GLY A 459 6.16 -7.46 -20.75
C GLY A 459 4.76 -7.29 -20.13
N LEU A 460 4.64 -6.36 -19.19
CA LEU A 460 3.36 -6.03 -18.55
C LEU A 460 2.57 -4.92 -19.27
N GLY A 461 2.96 -4.56 -20.50
CA GLY A 461 2.22 -3.63 -21.34
C GLY A 461 2.44 -2.15 -21.02
N ALA A 462 3.65 -1.76 -20.58
CA ALA A 462 3.94 -0.39 -20.16
C ALA A 462 3.67 0.67 -21.23
N PHE A 463 3.82 0.34 -22.52
CA PHE A 463 3.56 1.26 -23.63
C PHE A 463 2.07 1.41 -23.97
N LEU A 464 1.25 0.39 -23.70
CA LEU A 464 -0.13 0.32 -24.18
C LEU A 464 -1.02 1.51 -23.77
N PRO A 465 -1.00 2.01 -22.52
CA PRO A 465 -1.80 3.17 -22.13
C PRO A 465 -1.41 4.44 -22.88
N GLN A 466 -0.11 4.65 -23.10
CA GLN A 466 0.38 5.85 -23.79
C GLN A 466 0.11 5.78 -25.30
N LEU A 467 0.27 4.60 -25.92
CA LEU A 467 -0.09 4.37 -27.32
C LEU A 467 -1.59 4.57 -27.55
N SER A 468 -2.43 4.07 -26.63
CA SER A 468 -3.88 4.29 -26.69
C SER A 468 -4.25 5.78 -26.61
N SER A 469 -3.60 6.52 -25.71
CA SER A 469 -3.81 7.97 -25.57
C SER A 469 -3.32 8.74 -26.80
N LEU A 470 -2.13 8.40 -27.30
CA LEU A 470 -1.49 9.07 -28.43
C LEU A 470 -2.33 8.96 -29.72
N PHE A 471 -2.90 7.79 -29.96
CA PHE A 471 -3.66 7.50 -31.17
C PHE A 471 -5.18 7.40 -30.94
N SER A 472 -5.68 8.11 -29.94
CA SER A 472 -7.12 8.12 -29.61
C SER A 472 -8.03 8.63 -30.75
N ASN A 473 -7.48 9.43 -31.67
CA ASN A 473 -8.22 9.99 -32.81
C ASN A 473 -8.12 9.14 -34.09
N ALA A 474 -7.30 8.09 -34.12
CA ALA A 474 -7.23 7.19 -35.27
C ALA A 474 -8.52 6.34 -35.37
N GLU A 475 -8.91 5.96 -36.57
CA GLU A 475 -10.08 5.08 -36.76
C GLU A 475 -9.84 3.67 -36.20
N SER A 476 -8.63 3.16 -36.36
CA SER A 476 -8.22 1.85 -35.84
C SER A 476 -6.73 1.80 -35.54
N VAL A 477 -6.38 1.24 -34.40
CA VAL A 477 -4.99 0.98 -33.99
C VAL A 477 -4.84 -0.51 -33.68
N ILE A 478 -3.94 -1.19 -34.38
CA ILE A 478 -3.65 -2.60 -34.20
C ILE A 478 -2.26 -2.72 -33.59
N ILE A 479 -2.17 -3.30 -32.39
CA ILE A 479 -0.90 -3.48 -31.67
C ILE A 479 -0.61 -4.98 -31.57
N ASP A 480 0.42 -5.42 -32.28
CA ASP A 480 0.95 -6.77 -32.17
C ASP A 480 1.99 -6.83 -31.06
N CYS A 481 1.72 -7.60 -30.03
CA CYS A 481 2.54 -7.75 -28.83
C CYS A 481 3.17 -9.14 -28.82
N VAL A 482 4.49 -9.22 -28.62
CA VAL A 482 5.21 -10.47 -28.47
C VAL A 482 5.81 -10.56 -27.07
N GLU A 483 5.64 -11.69 -26.41
CA GLU A 483 6.22 -11.99 -25.10
C GLU A 483 6.63 -13.46 -25.03
N ILE A 484 7.79 -13.74 -24.47
CA ILE A 484 8.32 -15.10 -24.36
C ILE A 484 7.77 -15.84 -23.13
N ASN A 485 7.47 -15.10 -22.06
CA ASN A 485 7.11 -15.67 -20.77
C ASN A 485 5.59 -15.76 -20.62
N SER A 486 5.09 -17.00 -20.44
CA SER A 486 3.65 -17.27 -20.23
C SER A 486 3.07 -16.58 -19.01
N ASP A 487 3.82 -16.51 -17.89
CA ASP A 487 3.33 -15.90 -16.64
C ASP A 487 3.20 -14.39 -16.79
N THR A 488 4.11 -13.78 -17.56
CA THR A 488 4.02 -12.36 -17.93
C THR A 488 2.78 -12.09 -18.79
N ILE A 489 2.47 -12.98 -19.75
CA ILE A 489 1.26 -12.85 -20.59
C ILE A 489 -0.01 -12.92 -19.74
N ILE A 490 -0.12 -13.88 -18.81
CA ILE A 490 -1.25 -13.98 -17.90
C ILE A 490 -1.45 -12.67 -17.13
N SER A 491 -0.36 -12.10 -16.65
CA SER A 491 -0.35 -10.83 -15.92
C SER A 491 -0.76 -9.65 -16.80
N LEU A 492 -0.28 -9.61 -18.03
CA LEU A 492 -0.67 -8.63 -19.03
C LEU A 492 -2.17 -8.70 -19.34
N GLU A 493 -2.70 -9.89 -19.59
CA GLU A 493 -4.13 -10.08 -19.88
C GLU A 493 -5.02 -9.66 -18.71
N TYR A 494 -4.59 -9.94 -17.47
CA TYR A 494 -5.28 -9.46 -16.29
C TYR A 494 -5.31 -7.92 -16.24
N SER A 495 -4.16 -7.28 -16.54
CA SER A 495 -4.04 -5.82 -16.59
C SER A 495 -4.90 -5.21 -17.68
N LEU A 496 -4.94 -5.82 -18.88
CA LEU A 496 -5.75 -5.37 -20.01
C LEU A 496 -7.26 -5.36 -19.71
N LYS A 497 -7.75 -6.31 -18.91
CA LYS A 497 -9.16 -6.33 -18.47
C LYS A 497 -9.53 -5.14 -17.58
N LYS A 498 -8.54 -4.51 -16.94
CA LYS A 498 -8.70 -3.37 -16.04
C LYS A 498 -8.31 -2.03 -16.66
N LEU A 499 -7.61 -2.06 -17.80
CA LEU A 499 -7.24 -0.86 -18.55
C LEU A 499 -8.41 -0.40 -19.40
N ASN A 500 -8.70 0.90 -19.35
CA ASN A 500 -9.58 1.55 -20.31
C ASN A 500 -8.75 2.02 -21.51
N LEU A 501 -8.53 1.11 -22.45
CA LEU A 501 -7.97 1.48 -23.74
C LEU A 501 -9.13 1.93 -24.65
N GLY A 502 -8.84 2.82 -25.60
CA GLY A 502 -9.85 3.32 -26.55
C GLY A 502 -10.55 2.18 -27.33
N THR A 503 -11.80 2.41 -27.72
CA THR A 503 -12.58 1.41 -28.50
C THR A 503 -12.01 1.14 -29.90
N ASN A 504 -11.12 2.02 -30.37
CA ASN A 504 -10.39 1.88 -31.61
C ASN A 504 -9.09 1.05 -31.48
N ILE A 505 -8.73 0.61 -30.26
CA ILE A 505 -7.51 -0.16 -30.02
C ILE A 505 -7.79 -1.66 -30.06
N ARG A 506 -7.01 -2.38 -30.87
CA ARG A 506 -7.00 -3.83 -30.97
C ARG A 506 -5.62 -4.34 -30.58
N ILE A 507 -5.53 -5.29 -29.65
CA ILE A 507 -4.28 -5.87 -29.19
C ILE A 507 -4.26 -7.35 -29.53
N ASN A 508 -3.21 -7.79 -30.24
CA ASN A 508 -2.92 -9.18 -30.51
C ASN A 508 -1.72 -9.59 -29.64
N ILE A 509 -1.84 -10.65 -28.85
CA ILE A 509 -0.74 -11.14 -28.00
C ILE A 509 -0.27 -12.48 -28.55
N CYS A 510 1.04 -12.60 -28.80
CA CYS A 510 1.68 -13.83 -29.24
C CYS A 510 2.75 -14.27 -28.24
N GLN A 511 2.63 -15.50 -27.73
CA GLN A 511 3.70 -16.11 -26.96
C GLN A 511 4.78 -16.65 -27.90
N SER A 512 5.91 -15.95 -27.99
CA SER A 512 7.02 -16.35 -28.85
C SER A 512 8.34 -15.72 -28.39
N ASP A 513 9.46 -16.37 -28.73
CA ASP A 513 10.75 -15.72 -28.78
C ASP A 513 10.74 -14.74 -29.97
N PHE A 514 10.75 -13.42 -29.68
CA PHE A 514 10.71 -12.42 -30.74
C PHE A 514 11.82 -12.59 -31.77
N LEU A 515 13.00 -13.03 -31.37
CA LEU A 515 14.12 -13.22 -32.31
C LEU A 515 13.85 -14.33 -33.33
N GLU A 516 12.91 -15.24 -33.06
CA GLU A 516 12.43 -16.30 -33.97
C GLU A 516 11.05 -15.96 -34.56
N PHE A 517 10.32 -14.98 -34.02
CA PHE A 517 8.99 -14.59 -34.47
C PHE A 517 9.01 -14.14 -35.93
N PRO A 518 8.14 -14.65 -36.81
CA PRO A 518 8.12 -14.25 -38.21
C PRO A 518 7.48 -12.85 -38.36
N ILE A 519 8.20 -11.93 -38.97
CA ILE A 519 7.66 -10.62 -39.36
C ILE A 519 7.04 -10.78 -40.75
N THR A 520 5.73 -10.71 -40.85
CA THR A 520 4.96 -10.94 -42.08
C THR A 520 4.37 -9.66 -42.68
N GLN A 521 4.50 -8.53 -41.98
CA GLN A 521 3.99 -7.23 -42.41
C GLN A 521 4.93 -6.11 -41.97
N HIS A 522 4.79 -4.95 -42.60
CA HIS A 522 5.45 -3.72 -42.17
C HIS A 522 4.56 -2.97 -41.19
N TYR A 523 5.18 -2.31 -40.20
CA TYR A 523 4.50 -1.53 -39.16
C TYR A 523 4.73 -0.04 -39.36
N ASP A 524 3.84 0.78 -38.82
CA ASP A 524 4.01 2.22 -38.78
C ASP A 524 4.95 2.62 -37.62
N LEU A 525 4.88 1.87 -36.51
CA LEU A 525 5.68 2.12 -35.32
C LEU A 525 6.13 0.81 -34.66
N VAL A 526 7.37 0.78 -34.24
CA VAL A 526 7.87 -0.12 -33.18
C VAL A 526 8.07 0.70 -31.92
N ALA A 527 7.49 0.25 -30.79
CA ALA A 527 7.72 0.82 -29.47
C ALA A 527 8.17 -0.29 -28.52
N THR A 528 9.39 -0.20 -27.97
CA THR A 528 9.95 -1.34 -27.23
C THR A 528 10.94 -0.93 -26.14
N ASN A 529 10.99 -1.72 -25.08
CA ASN A 529 12.09 -1.82 -24.13
C ASN A 529 12.62 -3.27 -24.17
N PRO A 530 13.57 -3.58 -25.05
CA PRO A 530 14.07 -4.94 -25.22
C PRO A 530 14.87 -5.42 -23.99
N PRO A 531 14.97 -6.74 -23.74
CA PRO A 531 15.73 -7.27 -22.61
C PRO A 531 17.24 -6.96 -22.73
N TYR A 532 17.87 -6.57 -21.61
CA TYR A 532 19.28 -6.12 -21.59
C TYR A 532 20.32 -7.23 -21.34
N GLY A 533 19.88 -8.47 -21.19
CA GLY A 533 20.76 -9.60 -20.91
C GLY A 533 21.57 -10.06 -22.11
N LYS A 534 22.45 -11.06 -21.86
CA LYS A 534 23.17 -11.81 -22.90
C LYS A 534 22.52 -13.17 -23.10
N THR A 535 22.56 -13.70 -24.32
CA THR A 535 22.05 -15.03 -24.64
C THR A 535 23.16 -15.96 -25.10
N HIS A 536 23.04 -17.24 -24.78
CA HIS A 536 23.88 -18.32 -25.35
C HIS A 536 23.22 -18.95 -26.59
N LYS A 537 21.93 -18.66 -26.82
CA LYS A 537 21.23 -19.13 -28.04
C LYS A 537 21.77 -18.37 -29.25
N LYS A 538 22.02 -19.12 -30.34
CA LYS A 538 22.50 -18.56 -31.60
C LYS A 538 21.34 -18.25 -32.53
N TYR A 539 21.38 -17.08 -33.16
CA TYR A 539 20.41 -16.62 -34.14
C TYR A 539 21.12 -16.37 -35.49
N PRO A 540 21.45 -17.46 -36.26
CA PRO A 540 22.25 -17.34 -37.49
C PRO A 540 21.67 -16.37 -38.52
N GLN A 541 20.31 -16.25 -38.56
CA GLN A 541 19.60 -15.36 -39.46
C GLN A 541 19.87 -13.86 -39.18
N LEU A 542 20.29 -13.52 -37.95
CA LEU A 542 20.59 -12.14 -37.52
C LEU A 542 22.10 -11.86 -37.46
N THR A 543 22.94 -12.90 -37.33
CA THR A 543 24.34 -12.78 -37.04
C THR A 543 25.26 -13.30 -38.17
N ASN A 544 24.83 -13.24 -39.41
CA ASN A 544 25.58 -13.72 -40.59
C ASN A 544 26.89 -12.91 -40.83
N GLY A 545 27.95 -13.28 -40.14
CA GLY A 545 29.33 -12.88 -40.42
C GLY A 545 29.75 -11.48 -39.97
N ALA A 546 28.95 -10.45 -40.16
CA ALA A 546 29.28 -9.07 -39.86
C ALA A 546 28.89 -8.65 -38.41
N HIS A 547 27.85 -9.25 -37.86
CA HIS A 547 27.30 -8.87 -36.56
C HIS A 547 27.51 -10.00 -35.53
N LYS A 548 28.52 -9.86 -34.69
CA LYS A 548 28.84 -10.87 -33.64
C LYS A 548 28.43 -10.31 -32.28
N THR A 549 27.16 -10.34 -31.96
CA THR A 549 26.69 -9.95 -30.63
C THR A 549 25.90 -11.08 -29.97
N THR A 550 26.03 -11.21 -28.66
CA THR A 550 25.19 -12.06 -27.81
C THR A 550 24.26 -11.25 -26.93
N ASN A 551 24.29 -9.92 -27.07
CA ASN A 551 23.49 -9.01 -26.30
C ASN A 551 22.06 -8.95 -26.87
N LEU A 552 21.06 -9.24 -26.04
CA LEU A 552 19.67 -9.37 -26.48
C LEU A 552 19.14 -8.09 -27.12
N PHE A 553 19.30 -6.90 -26.48
CA PHE A 553 18.76 -5.68 -27.08
C PHE A 553 19.39 -5.36 -28.44
N ALA A 554 20.68 -5.68 -28.62
CA ALA A 554 21.35 -5.46 -29.90
C ALA A 554 20.82 -6.43 -30.97
N LEU A 555 20.51 -7.68 -30.62
CA LEU A 555 19.86 -8.63 -31.52
C LEU A 555 18.43 -8.17 -31.90
N PHE A 556 17.69 -7.60 -30.94
CA PHE A 556 16.38 -6.97 -31.22
C PHE A 556 16.55 -5.83 -32.25
N LEU A 557 17.49 -4.93 -32.05
CA LEU A 557 17.75 -3.84 -32.99
C LEU A 557 18.14 -4.35 -34.39
N LEU A 558 18.97 -5.39 -34.49
CA LEU A 558 19.29 -6.01 -35.80
C LEU A 558 18.04 -6.52 -36.52
N LYS A 559 17.09 -7.09 -35.79
CA LYS A 559 15.84 -7.60 -36.36
C LYS A 559 14.86 -6.48 -36.73
N LEU A 560 14.83 -5.40 -35.96
CA LEU A 560 13.86 -4.31 -36.09
C LEU A 560 14.18 -3.29 -37.19
N TYR A 561 15.39 -3.24 -37.68
CA TYR A 561 15.90 -2.19 -38.58
C TYR A 561 14.96 -1.84 -39.77
N ASN A 562 14.38 -2.83 -40.43
CA ASN A 562 13.48 -2.63 -41.59
C ASN A 562 12.02 -3.02 -41.30
N VAL A 563 11.60 -3.04 -40.04
CA VAL A 563 10.29 -3.58 -39.65
C VAL A 563 9.20 -2.51 -39.61
N ALA A 564 9.58 -1.25 -39.34
CA ALA A 564 8.64 -0.15 -39.21
C ALA A 564 9.19 1.15 -39.78
N ASP A 565 8.28 2.12 -40.03
CA ASP A 565 8.65 3.49 -40.43
C ASP A 565 9.35 4.22 -39.28
N ASP A 566 8.82 4.08 -38.07
CA ASP A 566 9.34 4.67 -36.83
C ASP A 566 9.73 3.59 -35.83
N ILE A 567 10.87 3.74 -35.16
CA ILE A 567 11.37 2.81 -34.12
C ILE A 567 11.70 3.61 -32.86
N VAL A 568 10.89 3.47 -31.83
CA VAL A 568 11.15 4.02 -30.50
C VAL A 568 11.64 2.89 -29.58
N CYS A 569 12.88 3.00 -29.14
CA CYS A 569 13.46 1.99 -28.25
C CYS A 569 14.06 2.63 -26.99
N ILE A 570 13.90 1.93 -25.86
CA ILE A 570 14.53 2.25 -24.57
C ILE A 570 15.66 1.24 -24.36
N ILE A 571 16.91 1.70 -24.35
CA ILE A 571 18.08 0.84 -24.37
C ILE A 571 19.18 1.37 -23.43
N PRO A 572 20.14 0.53 -23.04
CA PRO A 572 21.31 0.98 -22.27
C PRO A 572 22.11 2.06 -23.01
N LYS A 573 22.51 3.09 -22.29
CA LYS A 573 23.28 4.24 -22.83
C LYS A 573 24.61 3.84 -23.43
N ASN A 574 25.22 2.75 -22.95
CA ASN A 574 26.46 2.24 -23.50
C ASN A 574 26.34 1.81 -24.98
N PHE A 575 25.13 1.61 -25.50
CA PHE A 575 24.89 1.44 -26.93
C PHE A 575 25.53 2.54 -27.76
N ALA A 576 25.48 3.79 -27.27
CA ALA A 576 26.00 4.95 -27.99
C ALA A 576 27.54 4.94 -28.16
N ILE A 577 28.29 4.29 -27.27
CA ILE A 577 29.74 4.43 -27.18
C ILE A 577 30.53 3.11 -27.24
N ALA A 578 29.95 1.97 -26.79
CA ALA A 578 30.70 0.73 -26.68
C ALA A 578 30.99 0.09 -28.06
N ASP A 579 32.22 -0.40 -28.24
CA ASP A 579 32.67 -0.99 -29.51
C ASP A 579 31.90 -2.26 -29.89
N GLU A 580 31.41 -3.03 -28.92
CA GLU A 580 30.61 -4.22 -29.18
C GLU A 580 29.32 -3.93 -29.98
N PHE A 581 28.82 -2.68 -29.99
CA PHE A 581 27.64 -2.26 -30.73
C PHE A 581 27.92 -1.47 -32.00
N TYR A 582 29.20 -1.32 -32.37
CA TYR A 582 29.60 -0.52 -33.55
C TYR A 582 28.88 -0.97 -34.83
N THR A 583 28.82 -2.26 -35.10
CA THR A 583 28.19 -2.79 -36.32
C THR A 583 26.67 -2.56 -36.33
N VAL A 584 26.02 -2.58 -35.18
CA VAL A 584 24.57 -2.28 -35.05
C VAL A 584 24.34 -0.79 -35.25
N ARG A 585 25.16 0.08 -34.62
CA ARG A 585 25.09 1.54 -34.87
C ARG A 585 25.30 1.86 -36.34
N LYS A 586 26.29 1.23 -36.97
CA LYS A 586 26.58 1.42 -38.39
C LYS A 586 25.38 1.11 -39.30
N LEU A 587 24.57 0.11 -38.94
CA LEU A 587 23.32 -0.16 -39.63
C LEU A 587 22.32 0.99 -39.49
N TYR A 588 22.17 1.50 -38.27
CA TYR A 588 21.22 2.57 -37.92
C TYR A 588 21.66 3.98 -38.36
N GLU A 589 22.92 4.17 -38.85
CA GLU A 589 23.37 5.43 -39.44
C GLU A 589 22.59 5.83 -40.72
N ASN A 590 21.86 4.88 -41.31
CA ASN A 590 21.02 5.16 -42.48
C ASN A 590 19.60 5.66 -42.12
N LEU A 591 19.28 5.72 -40.81
CA LEU A 591 18.03 6.26 -40.30
C LEU A 591 18.26 7.64 -39.69
N ASP A 592 17.27 8.52 -39.80
CA ASP A 592 17.28 9.76 -39.07
C ASP A 592 16.89 9.55 -37.61
N ILE A 593 17.44 10.38 -36.75
CA ILE A 593 17.09 10.39 -35.31
C ILE A 593 16.20 11.60 -35.06
N VAL A 594 14.99 11.35 -34.58
CA VAL A 594 14.06 12.41 -34.22
C VAL A 594 14.34 12.90 -32.80
N ARG A 595 14.64 11.99 -31.88
CA ARG A 595 14.81 12.32 -30.45
C ARG A 595 15.73 11.34 -29.73
N ILE A 596 16.55 11.90 -28.83
CA ILE A 596 17.28 11.14 -27.81
C ILE A 596 16.93 11.72 -26.44
N CYS A 597 16.57 10.87 -25.48
CA CYS A 597 16.36 11.27 -24.10
C CYS A 597 17.23 10.42 -23.17
N ASP A 598 18.10 11.06 -22.38
CA ASP A 598 18.96 10.40 -21.41
C ASP A 598 18.32 10.42 -20.03
N PHE A 599 17.89 9.27 -19.55
CA PHE A 599 17.23 9.10 -18.24
C PHE A 599 18.21 8.82 -17.10
N GLY A 600 19.49 8.59 -17.37
CA GLY A 600 20.47 8.20 -16.37
C GLY A 600 20.08 6.90 -15.65
N VAL A 601 20.43 6.79 -14.36
CA VAL A 601 20.12 5.60 -13.50
C VAL A 601 18.85 5.78 -12.66
N LYS A 602 18.21 6.93 -12.70
CA LYS A 602 17.19 7.36 -11.72
C LYS A 602 15.90 6.54 -11.77
N TYR A 603 15.49 6.09 -12.95
CA TYR A 603 14.16 5.50 -13.18
C TYR A 603 14.10 3.98 -13.05
N PHE A 604 15.25 3.31 -13.05
CA PHE A 604 15.35 1.87 -12.80
C PHE A 604 15.97 1.60 -11.42
N LYS A 605 15.15 1.69 -10.37
CA LYS A 605 15.58 1.42 -8.99
C LYS A 605 16.07 -0.03 -8.87
N LYS A 606 17.30 -0.24 -8.43
CA LYS A 606 18.06 -1.50 -8.26
C LYS A 606 18.91 -1.95 -9.45
N VAL A 607 18.89 -1.26 -10.57
CA VAL A 607 19.77 -1.54 -11.69
C VAL A 607 20.62 -0.31 -11.94
N PHE A 608 21.93 -0.43 -11.74
CA PHE A 608 22.89 0.66 -11.99
C PHE A 608 23.24 0.73 -13.50
N ILE A 609 22.22 0.70 -14.36
CA ILE A 609 22.38 0.84 -15.81
C ILE A 609 21.79 2.21 -16.21
N GLU A 610 22.63 3.05 -16.82
CA GLU A 610 22.14 4.26 -17.47
C GLU A 610 21.37 3.89 -18.74
N ILE A 611 20.20 4.49 -18.92
CA ILE A 611 19.32 4.23 -20.05
C ILE A 611 19.05 5.48 -20.85
N ILE A 612 18.82 5.26 -22.14
CA ILE A 612 18.37 6.29 -23.09
C ILE A 612 17.15 5.76 -23.85
N SER A 613 16.27 6.65 -24.28
CA SER A 613 15.36 6.36 -25.39
C SER A 613 15.89 7.00 -26.66
N ILE A 614 15.72 6.28 -27.78
CA ILE A 614 16.03 6.79 -29.11
C ILE A 614 14.81 6.57 -29.99
N HIS A 615 14.42 7.62 -30.71
CA HIS A 615 13.41 7.56 -31.76
C HIS A 615 14.13 7.66 -33.11
N PHE A 616 14.21 6.54 -33.82
CA PHE A 616 14.71 6.44 -35.20
C PHE A 616 13.54 6.50 -36.16
N THR A 617 13.74 7.09 -37.34
CA THR A 617 12.76 7.15 -38.42
C THR A 617 13.40 6.90 -39.78
N HIS A 618 12.64 6.28 -40.68
CA HIS A 618 12.98 6.17 -42.12
C HIS A 618 12.60 7.42 -42.89
N HIS A 619 11.88 8.37 -42.27
CA HIS A 619 11.52 9.65 -42.85
C HIS A 619 12.59 10.70 -42.55
N TYR A 620 12.71 11.69 -43.46
CA TYR A 620 13.65 12.79 -43.25
C TYR A 620 13.24 13.64 -42.04
N SER A 621 14.17 13.85 -41.10
CA SER A 621 14.00 14.70 -39.92
C SER A 621 15.01 15.86 -39.98
N GLN A 622 14.51 17.09 -39.92
CA GLN A 622 15.37 18.29 -39.95
C GLN A 622 16.04 18.61 -38.61
N ASP A 623 15.38 18.24 -37.48
CA ASP A 623 15.82 18.63 -36.14
C ASP A 623 15.87 17.43 -35.20
N ILE A 624 17.02 17.24 -34.57
CA ILE A 624 17.20 16.22 -33.51
C ILE A 624 16.97 16.89 -32.16
N GLU A 625 16.01 16.40 -31.39
CA GLU A 625 15.82 16.82 -30.00
C GLU A 625 16.65 15.96 -29.05
N ILE A 626 17.58 16.56 -28.30
CA ILE A 626 18.35 15.86 -27.25
C ILE A 626 17.91 16.40 -25.90
N VAL A 627 17.44 15.54 -25.01
CA VAL A 627 16.88 15.89 -23.70
C VAL A 627 17.63 15.18 -22.58
N TRP A 628 17.90 15.90 -21.50
CA TRP A 628 18.56 15.45 -20.30
C TRP A 628 17.62 15.64 -19.09
N PRO A 629 16.58 14.81 -18.90
CA PRO A 629 15.69 14.98 -17.76
C PRO A 629 16.39 14.59 -16.48
N GLY A 630 16.70 15.55 -15.67
CA GLY A 630 17.15 15.33 -14.30
C GLY A 630 18.53 15.81 -13.90
N LYS A 631 18.96 16.96 -14.41
CA LYS A 631 19.89 17.80 -13.66
C LYS A 631 19.16 18.66 -12.65
#